data_c461b595c9e2262bcfb101bfe55d369d
#
_entry.id   c461b595c9e2262bcfb101bfe55d369d
#
_cell.length_a   1.000
_cell.length_b   1.000
_cell.length_c   1.000
_cell.angle_alpha   90.00
_cell.angle_beta   90.00
_cell.angle_gamma   90.00
#
_symmetry.space_group_name_H-M   'P 1'
#
loop_
_entity.id
_entity.type
_entity.pdbx_description
1 polymer ?
#
loop_
_entity_poly.entity_id
_entity_poly.type
_entity_poly.pdbx_seq_one_letter_code
_entity_poly.pdbx_strand_id
1 'polypeptide(L)'
;MIANQRLAQMIRPRYSTHEIDEIISLLQQRGTLNFPALPNGLFPAAVLNQDKNYTGYSYTWVRDNIHIAHAHYVIGQISPAIKTVSTLIHYFSKHRNRFVKIINGEADPINPMNRPHIRFKGDTLEESPEKWAHAQNDALGYFLWMVCKLVNEGKLTLSQNEFETVSLFPRYFEAIRYWQDEDSGHWEETRKVSASSIGVVIAGLQEYKKLIRHVTLVDTRRANSLIAQGRAALTSILPAECVQIDPAKQRPYDAALLFLIYPMNMVEDQIAETILENTRIHLQGEYGIRRYLGDSYWAPDYKKQLNPDQRTADFSDNISGRDRLLAVKGLEAQWCIFDPIISCIYGTRFKSSANKSFLAKQTEHFNRSLSQITSGDSQKVPPFRCPELYYLEDGYYVPNDHVPLLWTQANLMLSLWAMRESCVRMNQLEHKIMVS
;
A
#
# COMPACT_ATOMS: atom_id res chain seq x y z
N MET A 1 -1.60 -16.21 16.77
CA MET A 1 -2.03 -17.37 15.93
C MET A 1 -0.91 -17.73 14.98
N ILE A 2 -0.71 -19.03 14.68
CA ILE A 2 0.16 -19.47 13.58
C ILE A 2 -0.70 -20.42 12.73
N ALA A 3 -1.12 -19.94 11.56
CA ALA A 3 -2.00 -20.70 10.72
C ALA A 3 -1.30 -21.91 10.07
N ASN A 4 -0.07 -21.73 9.61
CA ASN A 4 0.67 -22.76 8.87
C ASN A 4 1.66 -23.53 9.77
N GLN A 5 1.42 -24.81 10.03
CA GLN A 5 2.24 -25.64 10.92
C GLN A 5 3.70 -25.74 10.49
N ARG A 6 3.99 -25.76 9.18
CA ARG A 6 5.37 -25.82 8.69
C ARG A 6 6.12 -24.52 9.00
N LEU A 7 5.47 -23.38 8.82
CA LEU A 7 6.05 -22.07 9.18
C LEU A 7 6.16 -21.92 10.70
N ALA A 8 5.22 -22.47 11.48
CA ALA A 8 5.29 -22.48 12.93
C ALA A 8 6.60 -23.06 13.46
N GLN A 9 7.08 -24.15 12.83
CA GLN A 9 8.35 -24.77 13.19
C GLN A 9 9.59 -23.91 12.85
N MET A 10 9.44 -22.90 12.00
CA MET A 10 10.53 -22.01 11.56
C MET A 10 10.52 -20.65 12.28
N ILE A 11 9.48 -20.35 13.07
CA ILE A 11 9.42 -19.11 13.84
C ILE A 11 10.43 -19.14 14.99
N ARG A 12 11.19 -18.03 15.11
CA ARG A 12 12.28 -17.87 16.08
C ARG A 12 12.18 -16.51 16.77
N PRO A 13 12.68 -16.38 18.00
CA PRO A 13 12.86 -15.09 18.66
C PRO A 13 14.04 -14.28 18.08
N ARG A 14 14.95 -14.94 17.36
CA ARG A 14 16.08 -14.36 16.66
C ARG A 14 16.43 -15.25 15.47
N TYR A 15 16.82 -14.63 14.37
CA TYR A 15 17.18 -15.33 13.14
C TYR A 15 18.66 -15.14 12.79
N SER A 16 19.24 -16.18 12.19
CA SER A 16 20.44 -16.11 11.37
C SER A 16 20.07 -15.83 9.92
N THR A 17 21.05 -15.41 9.11
CA THR A 17 20.84 -15.24 7.66
C THR A 17 20.43 -16.56 7.00
N HIS A 18 21.01 -17.69 7.44
CA HIS A 18 20.67 -19.02 6.90
C HIS A 18 19.21 -19.39 7.13
N GLU A 19 18.68 -19.18 8.33
CA GLU A 19 17.27 -19.48 8.64
C GLU A 19 16.30 -18.62 7.82
N ILE A 20 16.64 -17.36 7.54
CA ILE A 20 15.84 -16.52 6.65
C ILE A 20 15.91 -17.03 5.20
N ASP A 21 17.08 -17.44 4.72
CA ASP A 21 17.25 -18.02 3.38
C ASP A 21 16.46 -19.33 3.23
N GLU A 22 16.37 -20.16 4.27
CA GLU A 22 15.50 -21.35 4.30
C GLU A 22 14.00 -21.00 4.20
N ILE A 23 13.55 -19.97 4.94
CA ILE A 23 12.16 -19.48 4.86
C ILE A 23 11.87 -18.98 3.44
N ILE A 24 12.73 -18.16 2.86
CA ILE A 24 12.58 -17.64 1.50
C ILE A 24 12.49 -18.82 0.51
N SER A 25 13.39 -19.79 0.60
CA SER A 25 13.40 -20.96 -0.27
C SER A 25 12.13 -21.78 -0.16
N LEU A 26 11.62 -22.00 1.05
CA LEU A 26 10.34 -22.68 1.26
C LEU A 26 9.18 -21.92 0.61
N LEU A 27 9.09 -20.62 0.84
CA LEU A 27 8.02 -19.79 0.30
C LEU A 27 8.05 -19.69 -1.24
N GLN A 28 9.25 -19.66 -1.84
CA GLN A 28 9.44 -19.75 -3.28
C GLN A 28 8.97 -21.10 -3.84
N GLN A 29 9.40 -22.22 -3.24
CA GLN A 29 9.00 -23.56 -3.64
C GLN A 29 7.47 -23.78 -3.53
N ARG A 30 6.82 -23.16 -2.54
CA ARG A 30 5.38 -23.22 -2.35
C ARG A 30 4.59 -22.22 -3.20
N GLY A 31 5.28 -21.38 -3.98
CA GLY A 31 4.69 -20.38 -4.86
C GLY A 31 4.10 -19.17 -4.11
N THR A 32 4.42 -19.00 -2.81
CA THR A 32 3.98 -17.84 -2.02
C THR A 32 4.56 -16.54 -2.58
N LEU A 33 5.77 -16.58 -3.13
CA LEU A 33 6.46 -15.42 -3.71
C LEU A 33 6.37 -15.39 -5.25
N ASN A 34 5.38 -16.06 -5.84
CA ASN A 34 5.13 -16.02 -7.27
C ASN A 34 4.15 -14.89 -7.62
N PHE A 35 4.56 -13.98 -8.47
CA PHE A 35 3.76 -12.83 -8.92
C PHE A 35 3.35 -13.04 -10.39
N PRO A 36 2.13 -13.57 -10.67
CA PRO A 36 1.66 -13.79 -12.03
C PRO A 36 1.31 -12.45 -12.69
N ALA A 37 2.25 -11.96 -13.48
CA ALA A 37 2.07 -10.74 -14.27
C ALA A 37 1.23 -11.01 -15.54
N LEU A 38 0.43 -10.01 -15.93
CA LEU A 38 -0.16 -9.94 -17.26
C LEU A 38 0.95 -9.81 -18.33
N PRO A 39 0.68 -10.12 -19.62
CA PRO A 39 1.69 -10.03 -20.67
C PRO A 39 2.37 -8.65 -20.77
N ASN A 40 1.66 -7.58 -20.42
CA ASN A 40 2.17 -6.20 -20.41
C ASN A 40 2.95 -5.84 -19.11
N GLY A 41 3.02 -6.73 -18.11
CA GLY A 41 3.78 -6.55 -16.88
C GLY A 41 3.00 -5.93 -15.74
N LEU A 42 1.70 -5.69 -15.89
CA LEU A 42 0.82 -5.32 -14.79
C LEU A 42 0.37 -6.54 -14.01
N PHE A 43 -0.16 -6.31 -12.82
CA PHE A 43 -0.66 -7.33 -11.93
C PHE A 43 -2.13 -7.08 -11.58
N PRO A 44 -2.98 -8.12 -11.56
CA PRO A 44 -4.29 -8.03 -10.91
C PRO A 44 -4.10 -7.83 -9.40
N ALA A 45 -5.10 -7.32 -8.69
CA ALA A 45 -4.99 -7.17 -7.25
C ALA A 45 -4.88 -8.53 -6.55
N ALA A 46 -5.64 -9.53 -7.01
CA ALA A 46 -5.57 -10.89 -6.50
C ALA A 46 -5.61 -11.94 -7.62
N VAL A 47 -5.03 -13.09 -7.36
CA VAL A 47 -5.09 -14.27 -8.27
C VAL A 47 -6.29 -15.10 -7.85
N LEU A 48 -7.38 -14.94 -8.56
CA LEU A 48 -8.65 -15.57 -8.23
C LEU A 48 -8.96 -16.77 -9.14
N ASN A 49 -9.61 -17.79 -8.59
CA ASN A 49 -10.28 -18.81 -9.37
C ASN A 49 -11.53 -18.23 -10.06
N GLN A 50 -12.01 -18.89 -11.12
CA GLN A 50 -13.17 -18.41 -11.92
C GLN A 50 -14.41 -18.12 -11.08
N ASP A 51 -14.65 -18.91 -10.03
CA ASP A 51 -15.81 -18.78 -9.12
C ASP A 51 -15.80 -17.47 -8.28
N LYS A 52 -14.65 -16.75 -8.24
CA LYS A 52 -14.47 -15.51 -7.46
C LYS A 52 -14.30 -14.27 -8.33
N ASN A 53 -14.52 -14.37 -9.63
CA ASN A 53 -14.43 -13.24 -10.56
C ASN A 53 -15.40 -12.10 -10.25
N TYR A 54 -16.49 -12.38 -9.52
CA TYR A 54 -17.47 -11.39 -9.07
C TYR A 54 -16.85 -10.30 -8.17
N THR A 55 -15.70 -10.55 -7.56
CA THR A 55 -15.07 -9.59 -6.64
C THR A 55 -14.44 -8.39 -7.34
N GLY A 56 -14.24 -8.46 -8.65
CA GLY A 56 -13.56 -7.41 -9.42
C GLY A 56 -12.05 -7.31 -9.15
N TYR A 57 -11.47 -8.17 -8.33
CA TYR A 57 -10.03 -8.18 -8.00
C TYR A 57 -9.14 -8.71 -9.15
N SER A 58 -9.75 -9.12 -10.27
CA SER A 58 -9.07 -9.33 -11.55
C SER A 58 -8.67 -8.02 -12.24
N TYR A 59 -9.27 -6.88 -11.85
CA TYR A 59 -8.84 -5.56 -12.30
C TYR A 59 -7.45 -5.20 -11.76
N THR A 60 -6.86 -4.20 -12.38
CA THR A 60 -5.58 -3.62 -11.99
C THR A 60 -5.80 -2.33 -11.21
N TRP A 61 -5.17 -2.20 -10.04
CA TRP A 61 -5.08 -0.96 -9.29
C TRP A 61 -3.69 -0.35 -9.43
N VAL A 62 -3.63 0.95 -9.62
CA VAL A 62 -2.35 1.69 -9.72
C VAL A 62 -1.54 1.51 -8.43
N ARG A 63 -2.17 1.68 -7.26
CA ARG A 63 -1.52 1.55 -5.95
C ARG A 63 -0.87 0.19 -5.76
N ASP A 64 -1.62 -0.89 -5.97
CA ASP A 64 -1.12 -2.26 -5.82
C ASP A 64 0.07 -2.51 -6.73
N ASN A 65 -0.03 -2.09 -7.99
CA ASN A 65 1.04 -2.25 -8.96
C ASN A 65 2.32 -1.51 -8.56
N ILE A 66 2.20 -0.32 -7.96
CA ILE A 66 3.37 0.41 -7.48
C ILE A 66 3.99 -0.27 -6.26
N HIS A 67 3.20 -0.80 -5.33
CA HIS A 67 3.74 -1.57 -4.19
C HIS A 67 4.46 -2.85 -4.67
N ILE A 68 3.90 -3.56 -5.66
CA ILE A 68 4.54 -4.74 -6.25
C ILE A 68 5.83 -4.34 -6.97
N ALA A 69 5.79 -3.28 -7.79
CA ALA A 69 6.98 -2.77 -8.49
C ALA A 69 8.07 -2.34 -7.51
N HIS A 70 7.70 -1.66 -6.42
CA HIS A 70 8.63 -1.25 -5.36
C HIS A 70 9.27 -2.46 -4.67
N ALA A 71 8.49 -3.51 -4.38
CA ALA A 71 9.02 -4.72 -3.78
C ALA A 71 10.05 -5.41 -4.70
N HIS A 72 9.75 -5.57 -5.98
CA HIS A 72 10.71 -6.08 -6.96
C HIS A 72 11.96 -5.20 -7.06
N TYR A 73 11.78 -3.88 -7.07
CA TYR A 73 12.90 -2.93 -7.10
C TYR A 73 13.84 -3.11 -5.90
N VAL A 74 13.29 -3.18 -4.66
CA VAL A 74 14.08 -3.28 -3.43
C VAL A 74 14.91 -4.57 -3.36
N ILE A 75 14.37 -5.68 -3.85
CA ILE A 75 15.10 -6.96 -3.88
C ILE A 75 16.05 -7.11 -5.08
N GLY A 76 16.22 -6.04 -5.89
CA GLY A 76 17.13 -6.04 -7.04
C GLY A 76 16.54 -6.58 -8.35
N GLN A 77 15.27 -6.94 -8.38
CA GLN A 77 14.56 -7.37 -9.59
C GLN A 77 14.04 -6.14 -10.36
N ILE A 78 14.95 -5.41 -11.00
CA ILE A 78 14.64 -4.11 -11.61
C ILE A 78 13.72 -4.23 -12.84
N SER A 79 13.87 -5.28 -13.64
CA SER A 79 13.11 -5.46 -14.90
C SER A 79 11.59 -5.52 -14.70
N PRO A 80 11.02 -6.32 -13.77
CA PRO A 80 9.59 -6.27 -13.47
C PRO A 80 9.12 -4.88 -13.05
N ALA A 81 9.87 -4.18 -12.18
CA ALA A 81 9.52 -2.84 -11.73
C ALA A 81 9.45 -1.83 -12.89
N ILE A 82 10.45 -1.83 -13.78
CA ILE A 82 10.45 -0.98 -14.98
C ILE A 82 9.26 -1.30 -15.87
N LYS A 83 9.02 -2.58 -16.15
CA LYS A 83 7.92 -3.00 -17.04
C LYS A 83 6.56 -2.53 -16.52
N THR A 84 6.29 -2.73 -15.23
CA THR A 84 5.06 -2.27 -14.59
C THR A 84 4.90 -0.76 -14.70
N VAL A 85 5.94 0.00 -14.34
CA VAL A 85 5.90 1.47 -14.36
C VAL A 85 5.75 2.00 -15.78
N SER A 86 6.47 1.45 -16.76
CA SER A 86 6.34 1.86 -18.19
C SER A 86 4.93 1.60 -18.72
N THR A 87 4.31 0.48 -18.35
CA THR A 87 2.93 0.20 -18.76
C THR A 87 1.94 1.16 -18.11
N LEU A 88 2.15 1.57 -16.85
CA LEU A 88 1.33 2.59 -16.21
C LEU A 88 1.53 3.98 -16.85
N ILE A 89 2.74 4.34 -17.28
CA ILE A 89 2.97 5.57 -18.06
C ILE A 89 2.15 5.51 -19.35
N HIS A 90 2.18 4.38 -20.07
CA HIS A 90 1.39 4.20 -21.29
C HIS A 90 -0.12 4.32 -21.03
N TYR A 91 -0.63 3.71 -19.95
CA TYR A 91 -2.02 3.85 -19.52
C TYR A 91 -2.40 5.33 -19.32
N PHE A 92 -1.63 6.08 -18.54
CA PHE A 92 -1.91 7.49 -18.29
C PHE A 92 -1.72 8.38 -19.53
N SER A 93 -0.81 8.02 -20.44
CA SER A 93 -0.68 8.68 -21.75
C SER A 93 -1.93 8.50 -22.60
N LYS A 94 -2.47 7.28 -22.65
CA LYS A 94 -3.71 6.94 -23.37
C LYS A 94 -4.90 7.73 -22.83
N HIS A 95 -4.99 7.89 -21.52
CA HIS A 95 -6.10 8.57 -20.84
C HIS A 95 -5.77 9.99 -20.36
N ARG A 96 -4.76 10.64 -20.95
CA ARG A 96 -4.28 11.98 -20.53
C ARG A 96 -5.36 13.05 -20.47
N ASN A 97 -6.44 12.91 -21.26
CA ASN A 97 -7.55 13.84 -21.29
C ASN A 97 -8.25 14.01 -19.93
N ARG A 98 -8.22 13.00 -19.05
CA ARG A 98 -8.75 13.10 -17.69
C ARG A 98 -8.05 14.21 -16.90
N PHE A 99 -6.72 14.23 -16.98
CA PHE A 99 -5.91 15.29 -16.36
C PHE A 99 -6.19 16.64 -16.99
N VAL A 100 -6.13 16.71 -18.32
CA VAL A 100 -6.23 17.97 -19.07
C VAL A 100 -7.56 18.66 -18.81
N LYS A 101 -8.69 17.94 -18.84
CA LYS A 101 -10.01 18.51 -18.59
C LYS A 101 -10.15 19.11 -17.19
N ILE A 102 -9.60 18.45 -16.16
CA ILE A 102 -9.61 18.98 -14.79
C ILE A 102 -8.67 20.18 -14.68
N ILE A 103 -7.46 20.10 -15.24
CA ILE A 103 -6.47 21.20 -15.23
C ILE A 103 -7.05 22.47 -15.89
N ASN A 104 -7.82 22.30 -16.95
CA ASN A 104 -8.44 23.40 -17.68
C ASN A 104 -9.78 23.88 -17.08
N GLY A 105 -10.31 23.19 -16.04
CA GLY A 105 -11.63 23.49 -15.48
C GLY A 105 -12.82 23.05 -16.35
N GLU A 106 -12.58 22.15 -17.31
CA GLU A 106 -13.60 21.60 -18.22
C GLU A 106 -14.37 20.43 -17.60
N ALA A 107 -13.84 19.82 -16.54
CA ALA A 107 -14.48 18.74 -15.81
C ALA A 107 -14.41 19.00 -14.30
N ASP A 108 -15.55 18.76 -13.61
CA ASP A 108 -15.64 18.91 -12.16
C ASP A 108 -14.93 17.75 -11.44
N PRO A 109 -13.87 18.02 -10.62
CA PRO A 109 -13.18 17.00 -9.86
C PRO A 109 -13.99 16.45 -8.67
N ILE A 110 -15.13 17.05 -8.32
CA ILE A 110 -16.03 16.51 -7.29
C ILE A 110 -16.62 15.18 -7.76
N ASN A 111 -16.91 15.03 -9.06
CA ASN A 111 -17.32 13.74 -9.60
C ASN A 111 -16.10 12.81 -9.72
N PRO A 112 -16.03 11.69 -8.95
CA PRO A 112 -14.89 10.78 -9.00
C PRO A 112 -14.68 10.13 -10.38
N MET A 113 -15.74 9.98 -11.17
CA MET A 113 -15.66 9.43 -12.53
C MET A 113 -15.01 10.38 -13.55
N ASN A 114 -14.87 11.68 -13.22
CA ASN A 114 -14.13 12.62 -14.06
C ASN A 114 -12.61 12.56 -13.80
N ARG A 115 -12.19 12.04 -12.64
CA ARG A 115 -10.78 11.97 -12.28
C ARG A 115 -10.02 10.91 -13.07
N PRO A 116 -8.68 10.96 -13.11
CA PRO A 116 -7.89 9.85 -13.65
C PRO A 116 -8.27 8.54 -12.95
N HIS A 117 -8.62 7.53 -13.73
CA HIS A 117 -9.03 6.25 -13.16
C HIS A 117 -7.82 5.50 -12.60
N ILE A 118 -7.94 4.99 -11.37
CA ILE A 118 -6.88 4.26 -10.67
C ILE A 118 -7.15 2.76 -10.61
N ARG A 119 -8.35 2.32 -11.01
CA ARG A 119 -8.76 0.94 -11.23
C ARG A 119 -9.23 0.79 -12.66
N PHE A 120 -8.69 -0.19 -13.40
CA PHE A 120 -8.93 -0.35 -14.82
C PHE A 120 -8.68 -1.80 -15.28
N LYS A 121 -9.03 -2.15 -16.53
CA LYS A 121 -8.75 -3.45 -17.13
C LYS A 121 -7.27 -3.53 -17.50
N GLY A 122 -6.51 -4.36 -16.76
CA GLY A 122 -5.05 -4.39 -16.88
C GLY A 122 -4.53 -4.95 -18.20
N ASP A 123 -5.25 -5.85 -18.85
CA ASP A 123 -4.88 -6.46 -20.11
C ASP A 123 -5.01 -5.51 -21.32
N THR A 124 -6.11 -4.75 -21.36
CA THR A 124 -6.46 -3.84 -22.47
C THR A 124 -6.10 -2.38 -22.20
N LEU A 125 -5.80 -2.04 -20.95
CA LEU A 125 -5.60 -0.66 -20.48
C LEU A 125 -6.83 0.23 -20.73
N GLU A 126 -8.04 -0.37 -20.67
CA GLU A 126 -9.31 0.36 -20.79
C GLU A 126 -9.88 0.70 -19.43
N GLU A 127 -10.43 1.90 -19.33
CA GLU A 127 -11.20 2.33 -18.16
C GLU A 127 -12.48 1.50 -18.01
N SER A 128 -12.87 1.21 -16.76
CA SER A 128 -14.18 0.63 -16.50
C SER A 128 -15.26 1.71 -16.52
N PRO A 129 -16.42 1.47 -17.14
CA PRO A 129 -17.55 2.36 -17.07
C PRO A 129 -18.29 2.30 -15.73
N GLU A 130 -17.99 1.28 -14.90
CA GLU A 130 -18.59 1.11 -13.58
C GLU A 130 -18.22 2.26 -12.66
N LYS A 131 -19.20 2.72 -11.86
CA LYS A 131 -18.96 3.70 -10.82
C LYS A 131 -17.89 3.18 -9.85
N TRP A 132 -16.90 4.03 -9.57
CA TRP A 132 -15.83 3.73 -8.64
C TRP A 132 -15.29 4.99 -7.96
N ALA A 133 -14.71 4.80 -6.78
CA ALA A 133 -14.08 5.86 -5.98
C ALA A 133 -12.73 6.28 -6.56
N HIS A 134 -12.68 6.86 -7.77
CA HIS A 134 -11.43 7.23 -8.43
C HIS A 134 -10.73 8.46 -7.82
N ALA A 135 -11.35 9.15 -6.86
CA ALA A 135 -10.69 10.23 -6.14
C ALA A 135 -9.66 9.68 -5.14
N GLN A 136 -8.52 9.22 -5.64
CA GLN A 136 -7.44 8.60 -4.84
C GLN A 136 -6.11 9.26 -5.17
N ASN A 137 -5.78 10.31 -4.42
CA ASN A 137 -4.55 11.09 -4.62
C ASN A 137 -3.30 10.30 -4.23
N ASP A 138 -3.42 9.39 -3.28
CA ASP A 138 -2.34 8.48 -2.89
C ASP A 138 -1.89 7.61 -4.06
N ALA A 139 -2.81 6.99 -4.81
CA ALA A 139 -2.48 6.13 -5.95
C ALA A 139 -1.69 6.90 -7.03
N LEU A 140 -2.11 8.13 -7.33
CA LEU A 140 -1.41 9.01 -8.28
C LEU A 140 -0.07 9.50 -7.72
N GLY A 141 0.00 9.77 -6.43
CA GLY A 141 1.23 10.14 -5.72
C GLY A 141 2.27 9.01 -5.72
N TYR A 142 1.86 7.77 -5.44
CA TYR A 142 2.70 6.58 -5.52
C TYR A 142 3.26 6.37 -6.94
N PHE A 143 2.42 6.53 -7.96
CA PHE A 143 2.88 6.43 -9.34
C PHE A 143 3.95 7.49 -9.65
N LEU A 144 3.69 8.77 -9.33
CA LEU A 144 4.64 9.85 -9.56
C LEU A 144 5.96 9.61 -8.83
N TRP A 145 5.88 9.16 -7.57
CA TRP A 145 7.05 8.81 -6.76
C TRP A 145 7.90 7.74 -7.41
N MET A 146 7.30 6.62 -7.83
CA MET A 146 8.06 5.48 -8.36
C MET A 146 8.67 5.76 -9.73
N VAL A 147 7.91 6.41 -10.63
CA VAL A 147 8.42 6.83 -11.94
C VAL A 147 9.64 7.72 -11.78
N CYS A 148 9.49 8.82 -11.02
CA CYS A 148 10.57 9.79 -10.85
C CYS A 148 11.78 9.18 -10.13
N LYS A 149 11.56 8.30 -9.14
CA LYS A 149 12.63 7.56 -8.46
C LYS A 149 13.45 6.72 -9.43
N LEU A 150 12.79 5.91 -10.27
CA LEU A 150 13.49 5.08 -11.26
C LEU A 150 14.29 5.92 -12.26
N VAL A 151 13.76 7.07 -12.69
CA VAL A 151 14.47 7.98 -13.59
C VAL A 151 15.65 8.65 -12.91
N ASN A 152 15.46 9.17 -11.68
CA ASN A 152 16.52 9.83 -10.90
C ASN A 152 17.70 8.89 -10.60
N GLU A 153 17.45 7.59 -10.52
CA GLU A 153 18.47 6.55 -10.28
C GLU A 153 19.03 5.95 -11.59
N GLY A 154 18.66 6.51 -12.75
CA GLY A 154 19.13 6.06 -14.05
C GLY A 154 18.65 4.65 -14.46
N LYS A 155 17.55 4.17 -13.86
CA LYS A 155 16.96 2.86 -14.17
C LYS A 155 15.92 2.92 -15.27
N LEU A 156 15.32 4.09 -15.49
CA LEU A 156 14.29 4.34 -16.52
C LEU A 156 14.64 5.63 -17.25
N THR A 157 14.45 5.64 -18.57
CA THR A 157 14.55 6.85 -19.41
C THR A 157 13.18 7.14 -19.99
N LEU A 158 12.74 8.39 -19.89
CA LEU A 158 11.47 8.84 -20.45
C LEU A 158 11.67 9.46 -21.83
N SER A 159 10.85 9.12 -22.80
CA SER A 159 10.66 9.88 -24.02
C SER A 159 10.01 11.23 -23.71
N GLN A 160 10.04 12.16 -24.67
CA GLN A 160 9.42 13.48 -24.54
C GLN A 160 7.92 13.37 -24.21
N ASN A 161 7.17 12.50 -24.89
CA ASN A 161 5.74 12.29 -24.65
C ASN A 161 5.45 11.70 -23.26
N GLU A 162 6.29 10.78 -22.78
CA GLU A 162 6.17 10.21 -21.43
C GLU A 162 6.48 11.26 -20.36
N PHE A 163 7.51 12.07 -20.55
CA PHE A 163 7.82 13.19 -19.67
C PHE A 163 6.67 14.20 -19.59
N GLU A 164 6.06 14.54 -20.74
CA GLU A 164 4.88 15.42 -20.78
C GLU A 164 3.72 14.82 -19.99
N THR A 165 3.48 13.50 -20.12
CA THR A 165 2.45 12.79 -19.35
C THR A 165 2.72 12.85 -17.85
N VAL A 166 3.95 12.56 -17.41
CA VAL A 166 4.35 12.65 -15.99
C VAL A 166 4.20 14.08 -15.47
N SER A 167 4.49 15.09 -16.31
CA SER A 167 4.36 16.50 -15.97
C SER A 167 2.91 16.99 -15.81
N LEU A 168 1.91 16.22 -16.18
CA LEU A 168 0.50 16.52 -15.90
C LEU A 168 0.16 16.32 -14.41
N PHE A 169 0.85 15.42 -13.70
CA PHE A 169 0.54 15.09 -12.30
C PHE A 169 0.68 16.29 -11.36
N PRO A 170 1.82 17.04 -11.33
CA PRO A 170 1.92 18.23 -10.50
C PRO A 170 0.89 19.31 -10.86
N ARG A 171 0.56 19.47 -12.15
CA ARG A 171 -0.47 20.41 -12.61
C ARG A 171 -1.87 20.00 -12.15
N TYR A 172 -2.17 18.71 -12.19
CA TYR A 172 -3.40 18.14 -11.68
C TYR A 172 -3.53 18.33 -10.17
N PHE A 173 -2.49 18.00 -9.39
CA PHE A 173 -2.48 18.20 -7.95
C PHE A 173 -2.65 19.67 -7.55
N GLU A 174 -2.13 20.60 -8.34
CA GLU A 174 -2.38 22.03 -8.17
C GLU A 174 -3.85 22.37 -8.42
N ALA A 175 -4.41 21.93 -9.55
CA ALA A 175 -5.78 22.23 -9.97
C ALA A 175 -6.82 21.76 -8.94
N ILE A 176 -6.65 20.57 -8.37
CA ILE A 176 -7.54 20.04 -7.34
C ILE A 176 -7.23 20.55 -5.94
N ARG A 177 -6.12 21.28 -5.72
CA ARG A 177 -5.60 21.67 -4.41
C ARG A 177 -5.45 20.47 -3.47
N TYR A 178 -4.67 19.48 -3.87
CA TYR A 178 -4.57 18.17 -3.21
C TYR A 178 -4.39 18.24 -1.68
N TRP A 179 -3.85 19.32 -1.14
CA TRP A 179 -3.66 19.56 0.30
C TRP A 179 -4.95 19.90 1.06
N GLN A 180 -6.05 20.13 0.34
CA GLN A 180 -7.40 20.41 0.86
C GLN A 180 -8.46 19.54 0.17
N ASP A 181 -8.07 18.77 -0.84
CA ASP A 181 -8.97 17.93 -1.60
C ASP A 181 -9.45 16.76 -0.75
N GLU A 182 -10.74 16.53 -0.76
CA GLU A 182 -11.30 15.33 -0.15
C GLU A 182 -11.17 14.17 -1.13
N ASP A 183 -10.42 13.15 -0.74
CA ASP A 183 -10.26 11.95 -1.53
C ASP A 183 -10.72 10.69 -0.79
N SER A 184 -10.92 9.61 -1.52
CA SER A 184 -11.31 8.30 -0.97
C SER A 184 -10.11 7.53 -0.40
N GLY A 185 -8.89 8.00 -0.66
CA GLY A 185 -7.63 7.53 -0.11
C GLY A 185 -7.36 6.04 -0.34
N HIS A 186 -6.52 5.48 0.51
CA HIS A 186 -6.06 4.10 0.44
C HIS A 186 -7.18 3.05 0.49
N TRP A 187 -8.34 3.40 1.07
CA TRP A 187 -9.40 2.43 1.37
C TRP A 187 -10.64 2.55 0.49
N GLU A 188 -10.62 3.49 -0.46
CA GLU A 188 -11.72 3.65 -1.45
C GLU A 188 -13.07 3.92 -0.81
N GLU A 189 -13.07 4.76 0.24
CA GLU A 189 -14.25 5.04 1.05
C GLU A 189 -14.65 6.51 1.01
N THR A 190 -15.46 6.90 2.02
CA THR A 190 -15.91 8.26 2.22
C THR A 190 -14.78 9.27 2.08
N ARG A 191 -14.97 10.20 1.19
CA ARG A 191 -13.99 11.26 0.89
C ARG A 191 -13.71 12.13 2.11
N LYS A 192 -12.44 12.37 2.35
CA LYS A 192 -11.91 13.19 3.44
C LYS A 192 -10.55 13.77 3.06
N VAL A 193 -10.11 14.79 3.79
CA VAL A 193 -8.75 15.31 3.65
C VAL A 193 -7.81 14.36 4.41
N SER A 194 -7.14 13.50 3.66
CA SER A 194 -6.37 12.35 4.18
C SER A 194 -4.90 12.67 4.30
N ALA A 195 -4.34 12.60 5.52
CA ALA A 195 -2.91 12.80 5.76
C ALA A 195 -2.04 11.84 4.96
N SER A 196 -2.46 10.55 4.88
CA SER A 196 -1.74 9.54 4.12
C SER A 196 -1.65 9.88 2.63
N SER A 197 -2.76 10.32 2.01
CA SER A 197 -2.77 10.76 0.61
C SER A 197 -1.90 11.98 0.38
N ILE A 198 -2.04 13.00 1.24
CA ILE A 198 -1.22 14.23 1.15
C ILE A 198 0.27 13.90 1.23
N GLY A 199 0.67 13.06 2.18
CA GLY A 199 2.07 12.70 2.37
C GLY A 199 2.66 11.93 1.18
N VAL A 200 1.89 11.03 0.57
CA VAL A 200 2.32 10.30 -0.63
C VAL A 200 2.46 11.24 -1.83
N VAL A 201 1.54 12.19 -2.01
CA VAL A 201 1.67 13.21 -3.07
C VAL A 201 2.92 14.06 -2.86
N ILE A 202 3.23 14.47 -1.61
CA ILE A 202 4.47 15.20 -1.30
C ILE A 202 5.70 14.38 -1.70
N ALA A 203 5.73 13.08 -1.38
CA ALA A 203 6.83 12.20 -1.76
C ALA A 203 7.03 12.16 -3.28
N GLY A 204 5.93 12.02 -4.04
CA GLY A 204 5.96 12.07 -5.50
C GLY A 204 6.46 13.40 -6.05
N LEU A 205 5.99 14.52 -5.50
CA LEU A 205 6.44 15.88 -5.90
C LEU A 205 7.92 16.13 -5.55
N GLN A 206 8.44 15.55 -4.48
CA GLN A 206 9.86 15.65 -4.13
C GLN A 206 10.73 14.90 -5.15
N GLU A 207 10.34 13.68 -5.55
CA GLU A 207 11.06 12.95 -6.59
C GLU A 207 10.93 13.65 -7.95
N TYR A 208 9.76 14.17 -8.30
CA TYR A 208 9.57 14.99 -9.51
C TYR A 208 10.45 16.25 -9.52
N LYS A 209 10.57 16.94 -8.38
CA LYS A 209 11.46 18.09 -8.25
C LYS A 209 12.94 17.73 -8.50
N LYS A 210 13.40 16.55 -8.06
CA LYS A 210 14.75 16.07 -8.38
C LYS A 210 14.90 15.84 -9.88
N LEU A 211 13.93 15.17 -10.50
CA LEU A 211 13.91 14.88 -11.93
C LEU A 211 14.05 16.16 -12.77
N ILE A 212 13.21 17.16 -12.55
CA ILE A 212 13.23 18.40 -13.36
C ILE A 212 14.49 19.25 -13.18
N ARG A 213 15.22 19.10 -12.06
CA ARG A 213 16.53 19.76 -11.87
C ARG A 213 17.61 19.24 -12.83
N HIS A 214 17.49 17.98 -13.25
CA HIS A 214 18.44 17.36 -14.17
C HIS A 214 18.11 17.61 -15.65
N VAL A 215 16.85 17.95 -15.95
CA VAL A 215 16.32 18.15 -17.32
C VAL A 215 16.44 19.62 -17.79
N THR A 216 17.32 20.43 -17.22
CA THR A 216 17.65 21.82 -17.60
C THR A 216 16.49 22.82 -17.75
N LEU A 217 16.60 23.98 -17.07
CA LEU A 217 15.77 25.19 -17.21
C LEU A 217 14.29 25.10 -16.80
N VAL A 218 13.80 23.96 -16.28
CA VAL A 218 12.44 23.89 -15.77
C VAL A 218 12.35 24.57 -14.40
N ASP A 219 11.42 25.50 -14.29
CA ASP A 219 11.17 26.25 -13.06
C ASP A 219 10.66 25.33 -11.93
N THR A 220 11.45 25.18 -10.88
CA THR A 220 11.08 24.37 -9.69
C THR A 220 10.13 25.09 -8.73
N ARG A 221 9.78 26.36 -8.95
CA ARG A 221 8.95 27.18 -8.05
C ARG A 221 7.59 26.55 -7.81
N ARG A 222 6.94 26.05 -8.89
CA ARG A 222 5.64 25.32 -8.76
C ARG A 222 5.75 24.11 -7.84
N ALA A 223 6.70 23.22 -8.07
CA ALA A 223 6.90 22.04 -7.23
C ALA A 223 7.20 22.43 -5.76
N ASN A 224 8.01 23.46 -5.54
CA ASN A 224 8.30 23.97 -4.19
C ASN A 224 7.03 24.47 -3.49
N SER A 225 6.19 25.25 -4.18
CA SER A 225 4.94 25.78 -3.64
C SER A 225 3.97 24.64 -3.28
N LEU A 226 3.79 23.66 -4.16
CA LEU A 226 2.93 22.50 -3.90
C LEU A 226 3.42 21.69 -2.70
N ILE A 227 4.71 21.40 -2.62
CA ILE A 227 5.31 20.70 -1.48
C ILE A 227 5.11 21.49 -0.17
N ALA A 228 5.29 22.82 -0.19
CA ALA A 228 5.11 23.64 1.01
C ALA A 228 3.66 23.62 1.51
N GLN A 229 2.68 23.76 0.61
CA GLN A 229 1.25 23.71 0.95
C GLN A 229 0.86 22.34 1.50
N GLY A 230 1.33 21.26 0.85
CA GLY A 230 1.10 19.90 1.34
C GLY A 230 1.71 19.66 2.72
N ARG A 231 2.95 20.12 2.97
CA ARG A 231 3.60 19.98 4.28
C ARG A 231 2.85 20.74 5.37
N ALA A 232 2.37 21.95 5.11
CA ALA A 232 1.58 22.72 6.05
C ALA A 232 0.29 21.97 6.42
N ALA A 233 -0.44 21.44 5.44
CA ALA A 233 -1.63 20.63 5.67
C ALA A 233 -1.30 19.32 6.44
N LEU A 234 -0.29 18.59 6.02
CA LEU A 234 0.14 17.35 6.66
C LEU A 234 0.48 17.56 8.15
N THR A 235 1.24 18.62 8.45
CA THR A 235 1.62 18.96 9.84
C THR A 235 0.39 19.30 10.69
N SER A 236 -0.64 19.91 10.13
CA SER A 236 -1.88 20.25 10.87
C SER A 236 -2.77 19.05 11.16
N ILE A 237 -2.60 17.93 10.47
CA ILE A 237 -3.43 16.73 10.61
C ILE A 237 -2.72 15.67 11.46
N LEU A 238 -1.42 15.44 11.25
CA LEU A 238 -0.65 14.41 11.94
C LEU A 238 -0.65 14.62 13.48
N PRO A 239 -0.68 13.54 14.28
CA PRO A 239 -0.57 12.12 13.92
C PRO A 239 -1.88 11.42 13.58
N ALA A 240 -2.97 12.14 13.34
CA ALA A 240 -4.23 11.59 12.85
C ALA A 240 -4.22 11.42 11.32
N GLU A 241 -5.15 10.64 10.79
CA GLU A 241 -5.40 10.55 9.35
C GLU A 241 -6.30 11.68 8.86
N CYS A 242 -7.28 12.09 9.67
CA CYS A 242 -8.18 13.18 9.35
C CYS A 242 -8.71 13.85 10.63
N VAL A 243 -8.79 15.20 10.61
CA VAL A 243 -9.23 16.04 11.74
C VAL A 243 -10.37 17.00 11.34
N GLN A 244 -11.13 16.69 10.28
CA GLN A 244 -12.23 17.53 9.85
C GLN A 244 -13.33 17.64 10.91
N ILE A 245 -14.15 18.73 10.85
CA ILE A 245 -15.21 19.01 11.82
C ILE A 245 -16.31 17.94 11.77
N ASP A 246 -16.61 17.41 10.57
CA ASP A 246 -17.59 16.35 10.40
C ASP A 246 -17.13 15.06 11.12
N PRO A 247 -17.85 14.60 12.16
CA PRO A 247 -17.48 13.40 12.91
C PRO A 247 -17.36 12.14 12.05
N ALA A 248 -18.13 12.03 10.96
CA ALA A 248 -18.09 10.89 10.04
C ALA A 248 -16.75 10.83 9.25
N LYS A 249 -16.05 11.95 9.14
CA LYS A 249 -14.75 12.06 8.47
C LYS A 249 -13.57 12.01 9.43
N GLN A 250 -13.80 12.20 10.73
CA GLN A 250 -12.72 12.15 11.71
C GLN A 250 -12.10 10.76 11.77
N ARG A 251 -10.77 10.71 11.70
CA ARG A 251 -9.99 9.47 11.72
C ARG A 251 -8.73 9.65 12.54
N PRO A 252 -8.81 9.45 13.87
CA PRO A 252 -7.65 9.64 14.76
C PRO A 252 -6.58 8.57 14.55
N TYR A 253 -6.97 7.35 14.18
CA TYR A 253 -6.08 6.21 13.97
C TYR A 253 -6.39 5.55 12.64
N ASP A 254 -5.35 5.41 11.80
CA ASP A 254 -5.47 4.72 10.52
C ASP A 254 -4.12 4.10 10.14
N ALA A 255 -4.15 2.84 9.74
CA ALA A 255 -2.95 2.10 9.38
C ALA A 255 -2.32 2.57 8.06
N ALA A 256 -3.03 3.35 7.22
CA ALA A 256 -2.45 3.97 6.03
C ALA A 256 -1.28 4.92 6.36
N LEU A 257 -1.27 5.51 7.57
CA LEU A 257 -0.18 6.36 8.04
C LEU A 257 1.17 5.64 8.14
N LEU A 258 1.17 4.30 8.26
CA LEU A 258 2.41 3.49 8.26
C LEU A 258 3.19 3.65 6.94
N PHE A 259 2.50 3.88 5.83
CA PHE A 259 3.14 4.09 4.53
C PHE A 259 3.88 5.43 4.46
N LEU A 260 3.51 6.41 5.27
CA LEU A 260 4.27 7.67 5.40
C LEU A 260 5.62 7.46 6.09
N ILE A 261 5.75 6.43 6.94
CA ILE A 261 7.01 6.05 7.58
C ILE A 261 7.85 5.22 6.59
N TYR A 262 7.26 4.15 6.02
CA TYR A 262 7.91 3.30 5.03
C TYR A 262 6.92 2.91 3.93
N PRO A 263 7.27 3.09 2.65
CA PRO A 263 8.58 3.51 2.11
C PRO A 263 8.73 5.03 1.93
N MET A 264 7.73 5.86 2.23
CA MET A 264 7.72 7.28 1.83
C MET A 264 8.72 8.15 2.61
N ASN A 265 9.02 7.82 3.88
CA ASN A 265 9.89 8.60 4.77
C ASN A 265 9.47 10.08 4.87
N MET A 266 8.18 10.33 5.12
CA MET A 266 7.56 11.66 5.09
C MET A 266 7.32 12.26 6.47
N VAL A 267 7.51 11.51 7.53
CA VAL A 267 7.26 11.91 8.92
C VAL A 267 8.53 11.87 9.75
N GLU A 268 8.63 12.78 10.70
CA GLU A 268 9.73 12.82 11.67
C GLU A 268 9.62 11.67 12.67
N ASP A 269 10.74 11.28 13.29
CA ASP A 269 10.83 10.13 14.19
C ASP A 269 9.82 10.16 15.32
N GLN A 270 9.56 11.32 15.94
CA GLN A 270 8.60 11.45 17.03
C GLN A 270 7.15 11.17 16.57
N ILE A 271 6.76 11.68 15.42
CA ILE A 271 5.45 11.43 14.82
C ILE A 271 5.35 9.95 14.39
N ALA A 272 6.40 9.41 13.82
CA ALA A 272 6.46 7.99 13.46
C ALA A 272 6.31 7.06 14.66
N GLU A 273 6.93 7.36 15.81
CA GLU A 273 6.72 6.61 17.07
C GLU A 273 5.27 6.71 17.54
N THR A 274 4.67 7.89 17.48
CA THR A 274 3.26 8.08 17.84
C THR A 274 2.32 7.25 16.97
N ILE A 275 2.55 7.24 15.63
CA ILE A 275 1.77 6.44 14.68
C ILE A 275 1.91 4.94 14.98
N LEU A 276 3.13 4.46 15.22
CA LEU A 276 3.39 3.06 15.55
C LEU A 276 2.72 2.65 16.86
N GLU A 277 2.80 3.49 17.88
CA GLU A 277 2.17 3.21 19.17
C GLU A 277 0.64 3.25 19.08
N ASN A 278 0.07 4.22 18.36
CA ASN A 278 -1.37 4.26 18.09
C ASN A 278 -1.84 3.01 17.32
N THR A 279 -1.06 2.56 16.35
CA THR A 279 -1.35 1.32 15.62
C THR A 279 -1.34 0.12 16.56
N ARG A 280 -0.33 0.01 17.42
CA ARG A 280 -0.20 -1.09 18.38
C ARG A 280 -1.36 -1.11 19.38
N ILE A 281 -1.74 0.05 19.95
CA ILE A 281 -2.76 0.13 21.00
C ILE A 281 -4.17 -0.01 20.44
N HIS A 282 -4.46 0.63 19.30
CA HIS A 282 -5.83 0.78 18.83
C HIS A 282 -6.19 -0.14 17.66
N LEU A 283 -5.22 -0.48 16.81
CA LEU A 283 -5.50 -1.18 15.54
C LEU A 283 -4.98 -2.63 15.51
N GLN A 284 -3.94 -2.96 16.28
CA GLN A 284 -3.39 -4.31 16.27
C GLN A 284 -4.37 -5.31 16.87
N GLY A 285 -4.63 -6.39 16.11
CA GLY A 285 -5.39 -7.53 16.56
C GLY A 285 -4.53 -8.80 16.61
N GLU A 286 -5.15 -9.92 16.91
CA GLU A 286 -4.46 -11.22 16.98
C GLU A 286 -4.02 -11.72 15.60
N TYR A 287 -4.84 -11.46 14.57
CA TYR A 287 -4.69 -12.00 13.21
C TYR A 287 -4.03 -11.02 12.23
N GLY A 288 -3.96 -9.76 12.58
CA GLY A 288 -3.40 -8.69 11.74
C GLY A 288 -3.64 -7.32 12.35
N ILE A 289 -3.75 -6.31 11.50
CA ILE A 289 -3.95 -4.91 11.90
C ILE A 289 -5.19 -4.38 11.22
N ARG A 290 -6.11 -3.76 11.99
CA ARG A 290 -7.29 -3.08 11.45
C ARG A 290 -6.86 -1.88 10.61
N ARG A 291 -7.56 -1.59 9.52
CA ARG A 291 -7.33 -0.34 8.78
C ARG A 291 -7.59 0.86 9.68
N TYR A 292 -8.75 0.87 10.32
CA TYR A 292 -9.19 1.89 11.29
C TYR A 292 -10.37 1.36 12.11
N LEU A 293 -10.73 2.04 13.19
CA LEU A 293 -11.88 1.68 14.02
C LEU A 293 -13.19 2.13 13.37
N GLY A 294 -14.14 1.21 13.22
CA GLY A 294 -15.40 1.41 12.52
C GLY A 294 -15.35 1.01 11.04
N ASP A 295 -14.30 0.34 10.60
CA ASP A 295 -14.22 -0.25 9.27
C ASP A 295 -15.23 -1.38 9.11
N SER A 296 -16.18 -1.19 8.19
CA SER A 296 -17.24 -2.18 7.93
C SER A 296 -16.90 -3.15 6.78
N TYR A 297 -15.79 -2.95 6.09
CA TYR A 297 -15.38 -3.85 5.02
C TYR A 297 -14.95 -5.19 5.61
N TRP A 298 -15.59 -6.28 5.15
CA TRP A 298 -15.47 -7.62 5.74
C TRP A 298 -15.76 -7.63 7.26
N ALA A 299 -16.79 -6.87 7.68
CA ALA A 299 -17.35 -6.95 9.04
C ALA A 299 -17.78 -8.38 9.37
N PRO A 300 -18.03 -8.72 10.66
CA PRO A 300 -18.44 -10.06 11.06
C PRO A 300 -19.60 -10.57 10.22
N ASP A 301 -19.52 -11.83 9.81
CA ASP A 301 -20.52 -12.51 8.97
C ASP A 301 -20.86 -11.79 7.65
N TYR A 302 -19.91 -11.07 7.08
CA TYR A 302 -20.07 -10.21 5.89
C TYR A 302 -20.79 -10.91 4.74
N LYS A 303 -20.46 -12.18 4.48
CA LYS A 303 -21.08 -12.99 3.42
C LYS A 303 -22.55 -13.32 3.66
N LYS A 304 -23.01 -13.26 4.90
CA LYS A 304 -24.43 -13.42 5.25
C LYS A 304 -25.21 -12.13 5.12
N GLN A 305 -24.51 -10.98 5.24
CA GLN A 305 -25.13 -9.67 5.18
C GLN A 305 -25.24 -9.14 3.73
N LEU A 306 -24.34 -9.54 2.84
CA LEU A 306 -24.26 -9.03 1.46
C LEU A 306 -24.26 -10.18 0.44
N ASN A 307 -25.01 -9.98 -0.64
CA ASN A 307 -24.95 -10.84 -1.82
C ASN A 307 -23.56 -10.72 -2.50
N PRO A 308 -23.12 -11.71 -3.28
CA PRO A 308 -21.80 -11.71 -3.93
C PRO A 308 -21.48 -10.44 -4.73
N ASP A 309 -22.43 -9.94 -5.50
CA ASP A 309 -22.31 -8.73 -6.32
C ASP A 309 -22.18 -7.41 -5.51
N GLN A 310 -22.62 -7.43 -4.25
CA GLN A 310 -22.57 -6.29 -3.34
C GLN A 310 -21.29 -6.24 -2.49
N ARG A 311 -20.56 -7.37 -2.36
CA ARG A 311 -19.42 -7.47 -1.41
C ARG A 311 -18.24 -6.58 -1.75
N THR A 312 -18.11 -6.19 -3.01
CA THR A 312 -17.05 -5.29 -3.52
C THR A 312 -17.63 -4.05 -4.20
N ALA A 313 -18.88 -3.71 -3.90
CA ALA A 313 -19.50 -2.50 -4.41
C ALA A 313 -18.82 -1.25 -3.83
N ASP A 314 -18.88 -0.16 -4.59
CA ASP A 314 -18.42 1.15 -4.13
C ASP A 314 -19.42 1.74 -3.12
N PHE A 315 -19.01 1.82 -1.86
CA PHE A 315 -19.77 2.43 -0.77
C PHE A 315 -19.30 3.85 -0.43
N SER A 316 -18.42 4.46 -1.22
CA SER A 316 -17.76 5.73 -0.89
C SER A 316 -18.72 6.89 -0.65
N ASP A 317 -19.92 6.85 -1.21
CA ASP A 317 -20.99 7.85 -1.03
C ASP A 317 -22.21 7.32 -0.27
N ASN A 318 -22.16 6.10 0.30
CA ASN A 318 -23.26 5.51 1.07
C ASN A 318 -22.81 5.12 2.49
N ILE A 319 -22.47 6.13 3.29
CA ILE A 319 -21.97 5.95 4.68
C ILE A 319 -23.01 5.20 5.52
N SER A 320 -24.29 5.58 5.46
CA SER A 320 -25.34 4.98 6.29
C SER A 320 -25.62 3.50 5.96
N GLY A 321 -25.48 3.11 4.70
CA GLY A 321 -25.60 1.72 4.29
C GLY A 321 -24.42 0.88 4.77
N ARG A 322 -23.24 1.46 4.78
CA ARG A 322 -22.00 0.84 5.21
C ARG A 322 -21.94 0.69 6.73
N ASP A 323 -22.28 1.73 7.49
CA ASP A 323 -22.19 1.72 8.96
C ASP A 323 -23.06 0.63 9.60
N ARG A 324 -24.13 0.21 8.91
CA ARG A 324 -24.99 -0.89 9.37
C ARG A 324 -24.35 -2.27 9.32
N LEU A 325 -23.27 -2.45 8.54
CA LEU A 325 -22.61 -3.75 8.38
C LEU A 325 -21.75 -4.11 9.60
N LEU A 326 -21.26 -3.12 10.35
CA LEU A 326 -20.48 -3.33 11.54
C LEU A 326 -21.30 -3.04 12.81
N ALA A 327 -21.87 -4.06 13.40
CA ALA A 327 -22.69 -3.92 14.61
C ALA A 327 -21.88 -3.57 15.87
N VAL A 328 -20.62 -4.02 15.95
CA VAL A 328 -19.75 -3.88 17.14
C VAL A 328 -18.37 -3.40 16.73
N LYS A 329 -17.98 -2.21 17.20
CA LYS A 329 -16.60 -1.71 17.05
C LYS A 329 -15.62 -2.60 17.81
N GLY A 330 -14.46 -2.84 17.22
CA GLY A 330 -13.43 -3.75 17.73
C GLY A 330 -13.44 -5.13 17.04
N LEU A 331 -14.49 -5.43 16.26
CA LEU A 331 -14.60 -6.65 15.44
C LEU A 331 -14.31 -6.43 13.96
N GLU A 332 -13.70 -5.31 13.60
CA GLU A 332 -13.25 -5.01 12.24
C GLU A 332 -12.31 -6.10 11.72
N ALA A 333 -12.30 -6.28 10.42
CA ALA A 333 -11.35 -7.18 9.74
C ALA A 333 -9.90 -6.77 10.03
N GLN A 334 -9.02 -7.77 10.13
CA GLN A 334 -7.61 -7.62 10.45
C GLN A 334 -6.76 -7.91 9.22
N TRP A 335 -6.12 -6.87 8.70
CA TRP A 335 -5.40 -6.90 7.43
C TRP A 335 -3.98 -7.43 7.58
N CYS A 336 -3.52 -8.13 6.55
CA CYS A 336 -2.22 -8.79 6.52
C CYS A 336 -1.12 -7.94 5.85
N ILE A 337 -1.47 -6.79 5.27
CA ILE A 337 -0.51 -5.92 4.56
C ILE A 337 0.40 -5.13 5.49
N PHE A 338 0.07 -4.96 6.78
CA PHE A 338 0.70 -4.01 7.67
C PHE A 338 1.83 -4.57 8.53
N ASP A 339 1.70 -5.78 9.08
CA ASP A 339 2.77 -6.40 9.87
C ASP A 339 4.10 -6.46 9.10
N PRO A 340 4.13 -6.81 7.77
CA PRO A 340 5.36 -6.76 6.99
C PRO A 340 5.94 -5.35 6.87
N ILE A 341 5.10 -4.31 6.75
CA ILE A 341 5.54 -2.92 6.66
C ILE A 341 6.14 -2.44 7.99
N ILE A 342 5.52 -2.77 9.13
CA ILE A 342 6.07 -2.44 10.45
C ILE A 342 7.41 -3.14 10.66
N SER A 343 7.54 -4.41 10.21
CA SER A 343 8.83 -5.10 10.21
C SER A 343 9.88 -4.35 9.39
N CYS A 344 9.55 -3.84 8.20
CA CYS A 344 10.45 -3.01 7.39
C CYS A 344 10.83 -1.70 8.09
N ILE A 345 9.89 -1.03 8.76
CA ILE A 345 10.14 0.19 9.53
C ILE A 345 11.19 -0.05 10.60
N TYR A 346 10.99 -1.07 11.45
CA TYR A 346 11.93 -1.39 12.51
C TYR A 346 13.27 -1.91 11.97
N GLY A 347 13.27 -2.64 10.86
CA GLY A 347 14.49 -3.06 10.18
C GLY A 347 15.33 -1.88 9.69
N THR A 348 14.70 -0.86 9.10
CA THR A 348 15.37 0.37 8.68
C THR A 348 15.97 1.11 9.87
N ARG A 349 15.23 1.22 10.97
CA ARG A 349 15.71 1.85 12.22
C ARG A 349 16.86 1.07 12.86
N PHE A 350 16.78 -0.26 12.86
CA PHE A 350 17.90 -1.10 13.34
C PHE A 350 19.16 -0.89 12.50
N LYS A 351 19.01 -0.87 11.17
CA LYS A 351 20.17 -0.69 10.28
C LYS A 351 20.88 0.65 10.48
N SER A 352 20.12 1.73 10.76
CA SER A 352 20.67 3.06 10.99
C SER A 352 21.27 3.25 12.38
N SER A 353 20.63 2.72 13.43
CA SER A 353 21.01 2.99 14.83
C SER A 353 21.80 1.87 15.52
N ALA A 354 21.80 0.66 14.95
CA ALA A 354 22.29 -0.58 15.58
C ALA A 354 21.61 -0.93 16.93
N ASN A 355 20.48 -0.31 17.25
CA ASN A 355 19.76 -0.57 18.50
C ASN A 355 19.00 -1.91 18.40
N LYS A 356 19.41 -2.87 19.21
CA LYS A 356 18.84 -4.23 19.24
C LYS A 356 17.36 -4.29 19.61
N SER A 357 16.82 -3.27 20.30
CA SER A 357 15.38 -3.21 20.58
C SER A 357 14.55 -3.09 19.32
N PHE A 358 15.03 -2.39 18.29
CA PHE A 358 14.37 -2.33 16.99
C PHE A 358 14.44 -3.68 16.24
N LEU A 359 15.54 -4.42 16.36
CA LEU A 359 15.62 -5.77 15.81
C LEU A 359 14.61 -6.72 16.46
N ALA A 360 14.41 -6.63 17.78
CA ALA A 360 13.40 -7.42 18.48
C ALA A 360 11.97 -7.11 17.97
N LYS A 361 11.61 -5.82 17.85
CA LYS A 361 10.34 -5.38 17.29
C LYS A 361 10.17 -5.78 15.82
N GLN A 362 11.23 -5.69 15.02
CA GLN A 362 11.24 -6.18 13.65
C GLN A 362 10.90 -7.66 13.59
N THR A 363 11.57 -8.47 14.43
CA THR A 363 11.35 -9.91 14.51
C THR A 363 9.93 -10.26 14.94
N GLU A 364 9.35 -9.51 15.88
CA GLU A 364 7.97 -9.68 16.31
C GLU A 364 7.00 -9.54 15.12
N HIS A 365 7.05 -8.43 14.39
CA HIS A 365 6.15 -8.18 13.25
C HIS A 365 6.48 -9.08 12.04
N PHE A 366 7.73 -9.46 11.85
CA PHE A 366 8.11 -10.48 10.88
C PHE A 366 7.45 -11.83 11.20
N ASN A 367 7.49 -12.28 12.45
CA ASN A 367 6.84 -13.50 12.90
C ASN A 367 5.32 -13.45 12.74
N ARG A 368 4.70 -12.29 13.04
CA ARG A 368 3.28 -12.07 12.79
C ARG A 368 2.94 -12.20 11.30
N SER A 369 3.76 -11.64 10.42
CA SER A 369 3.59 -11.76 8.97
C SER A 369 3.64 -13.21 8.47
N LEU A 370 4.58 -14.02 8.98
CA LEU A 370 4.65 -15.45 8.67
C LEU A 370 3.45 -16.21 9.22
N SER A 371 2.94 -15.81 10.39
CA SER A 371 1.80 -16.44 11.05
C SER A 371 0.47 -16.21 10.31
N GLN A 372 0.41 -15.20 9.45
CA GLN A 372 -0.77 -14.85 8.65
C GLN A 372 -0.88 -15.68 7.36
N ILE A 373 0.16 -16.42 6.98
CA ILE A 373 0.15 -17.26 5.78
C ILE A 373 -0.78 -18.46 6.01
N THR A 374 -1.63 -18.77 5.02
CA THR A 374 -2.69 -19.79 5.13
C THR A 374 -2.14 -21.20 5.41
N SER A 375 -2.89 -21.97 6.22
CA SER A 375 -2.50 -23.33 6.65
C SER A 375 -2.78 -24.41 5.62
N GLY A 376 -3.91 -24.39 4.96
CA GLY A 376 -4.41 -25.48 4.16
C GLY A 376 -5.40 -26.41 4.89
N ASP A 377 -5.64 -26.13 6.17
CA ASP A 377 -6.67 -26.87 6.94
C ASP A 377 -8.09 -26.50 6.52
N SER A 378 -8.23 -25.38 5.78
CA SER A 378 -9.48 -25.01 5.14
C SER A 378 -9.51 -25.52 3.70
N GLN A 379 -10.51 -26.33 3.37
CA GLN A 379 -10.76 -26.76 1.98
C GLN A 379 -11.02 -25.59 1.01
N LYS A 380 -11.28 -24.39 1.54
CA LYS A 380 -11.64 -23.18 0.78
C LYS A 380 -10.44 -22.38 0.29
N VAL A 381 -9.28 -22.48 0.97
CA VAL A 381 -8.10 -21.65 0.67
C VAL A 381 -6.85 -22.53 0.64
N PRO A 382 -6.08 -22.53 -0.46
CA PRO A 382 -4.84 -23.29 -0.54
C PRO A 382 -3.83 -22.87 0.53
N PRO A 383 -2.96 -23.79 0.99
CA PRO A 383 -1.89 -23.47 1.92
C PRO A 383 -0.83 -22.55 1.27
N PHE A 384 -0.05 -21.90 2.10
CA PHE A 384 1.05 -21.03 1.68
C PHE A 384 0.60 -19.87 0.79
N ARG A 385 -0.53 -19.22 1.11
CA ARG A 385 -1.01 -18.03 0.42
C ARG A 385 -1.06 -16.84 1.37
N CYS A 386 -0.86 -15.64 0.82
CA CYS A 386 -0.97 -14.38 1.54
C CYS A 386 -2.42 -13.86 1.43
N PRO A 387 -3.23 -13.90 2.49
CA PRO A 387 -4.57 -13.34 2.43
C PRO A 387 -4.53 -11.80 2.44
N GLU A 388 -5.62 -11.19 2.00
CA GLU A 388 -5.85 -9.76 2.20
C GLU A 388 -6.01 -9.47 3.69
N LEU A 389 -6.94 -10.21 4.31
CA LEU A 389 -7.32 -10.02 5.71
C LEU A 389 -7.92 -11.29 6.30
N TYR A 390 -8.07 -11.29 7.62
CA TYR A 390 -8.90 -12.21 8.38
C TYR A 390 -10.12 -11.47 8.93
N TYR A 391 -11.29 -12.08 8.83
CA TYR A 391 -12.54 -11.55 9.36
C TYR A 391 -13.30 -12.61 10.16
N LEU A 392 -14.21 -12.16 11.01
CA LEU A 392 -15.00 -13.05 11.86
C LEU A 392 -16.19 -13.65 11.09
N GLU A 393 -16.21 -14.97 10.92
CA GLU A 393 -17.31 -15.74 10.32
C GLU A 393 -17.70 -16.86 11.29
N ASP A 394 -18.96 -16.90 11.71
CA ASP A 394 -19.46 -17.92 12.67
C ASP A 394 -18.64 -18.01 13.97
N GLY A 395 -18.12 -16.89 14.47
CA GLY A 395 -17.32 -16.84 15.69
C GLY A 395 -15.84 -17.19 15.52
N TYR A 396 -15.37 -17.48 14.30
CA TYR A 396 -13.99 -17.83 14.00
C TYR A 396 -13.39 -16.85 12.99
N TYR A 397 -12.11 -16.50 13.18
CA TYR A 397 -11.38 -15.71 12.18
C TYR A 397 -10.96 -16.59 11.01
N VAL A 398 -11.40 -16.21 9.81
CA VAL A 398 -11.10 -16.90 8.56
C VAL A 398 -10.54 -15.90 7.53
N PRO A 399 -9.71 -16.34 6.57
CA PRO A 399 -9.28 -15.47 5.48
C PRO A 399 -10.46 -15.17 4.56
N ASN A 400 -10.50 -13.95 4.02
CA ASN A 400 -11.52 -13.57 3.03
C ASN A 400 -11.30 -14.24 1.66
N ASP A 401 -12.12 -13.87 0.66
CA ASP A 401 -12.06 -14.49 -0.68
C ASP A 401 -10.86 -14.02 -1.54
N HIS A 402 -10.17 -12.95 -1.14
CA HIS A 402 -9.05 -12.36 -1.89
C HIS A 402 -7.71 -12.98 -1.47
N VAL A 403 -7.48 -14.23 -1.89
CA VAL A 403 -6.28 -15.00 -1.53
C VAL A 403 -5.72 -15.72 -2.76
N PRO A 404 -4.47 -15.43 -3.14
CA PRO A 404 -3.55 -14.45 -2.56
C PRO A 404 -3.85 -13.01 -3.00
N LEU A 405 -3.69 -12.06 -2.07
CA LEU A 405 -3.59 -10.65 -2.40
C LEU A 405 -2.13 -10.32 -2.75
N LEU A 406 -1.88 -9.78 -3.93
CA LEU A 406 -0.50 -9.54 -4.39
C LEU A 406 0.18 -8.38 -3.64
N TRP A 407 -0.58 -7.42 -3.12
CA TRP A 407 -0.02 -6.37 -2.25
C TRP A 407 0.48 -6.95 -0.92
N THR A 408 -0.28 -7.84 -0.25
CA THR A 408 0.22 -8.55 0.94
C THR A 408 1.49 -9.33 0.64
N GLN A 409 1.51 -10.04 -0.48
CA GLN A 409 2.65 -10.83 -0.93
C GLN A 409 3.88 -9.97 -1.21
N ALA A 410 3.71 -8.78 -1.82
CA ALA A 410 4.77 -7.82 -2.06
C ALA A 410 5.37 -7.28 -0.76
N ASN A 411 4.52 -6.94 0.21
CA ASN A 411 4.96 -6.46 1.52
C ASN A 411 5.68 -7.55 2.32
N LEU A 412 5.23 -8.80 2.24
CA LEU A 412 5.94 -9.94 2.82
C LEU A 412 7.33 -10.11 2.21
N MET A 413 7.45 -9.99 0.88
CA MET A 413 8.75 -10.05 0.18
C MET A 413 9.71 -8.96 0.66
N LEU A 414 9.23 -7.73 0.86
CA LEU A 414 9.99 -6.63 1.45
C LEU A 414 10.47 -6.97 2.87
N SER A 415 9.58 -7.52 3.70
CA SER A 415 9.88 -7.87 5.10
C SER A 415 10.92 -9.00 5.18
N LEU A 416 10.84 -10.02 4.34
CA LEU A 416 11.83 -11.09 4.23
C LEU A 416 13.22 -10.53 3.88
N TRP A 417 13.27 -9.66 2.90
CA TRP A 417 14.52 -9.02 2.49
C TRP A 417 15.10 -8.13 3.59
N ALA A 418 14.25 -7.26 4.18
CA ALA A 418 14.66 -6.38 5.28
C ALA A 418 15.18 -7.17 6.49
N MET A 419 14.55 -8.32 6.82
CA MET A 419 14.99 -9.17 7.91
C MET A 419 16.35 -9.83 7.60
N ARG A 420 16.54 -10.32 6.38
CA ARG A 420 17.82 -10.85 5.91
C ARG A 420 18.95 -9.83 6.03
N GLU A 421 18.72 -8.58 5.58
CA GLU A 421 19.70 -7.50 5.72
C GLU A 421 20.00 -7.17 7.19
N SER A 422 19.00 -7.23 8.06
CA SER A 422 19.20 -7.01 9.50
C SER A 422 20.06 -8.12 10.13
N CYS A 423 19.88 -9.37 9.73
CA CYS A 423 20.75 -10.47 10.14
C CYS A 423 22.20 -10.27 9.69
N VAL A 424 22.42 -9.85 8.43
CA VAL A 424 23.78 -9.51 7.93
C VAL A 424 24.39 -8.38 8.76
N ARG A 425 23.62 -7.32 9.02
CA ARG A 425 24.09 -6.19 9.84
C ARG A 425 24.44 -6.61 11.26
N MET A 426 23.66 -7.49 11.87
CA MET A 426 23.91 -8.00 13.22
C MET A 426 25.22 -8.79 13.29
N ASN A 427 25.48 -9.69 12.31
CA ASN A 427 26.72 -10.45 12.22
C ASN A 427 27.94 -9.52 12.09
N GLN A 428 27.83 -8.44 11.31
CA GLN A 428 28.91 -7.45 11.18
C GLN A 428 29.21 -6.73 12.52
N LEU A 429 28.18 -6.44 13.31
CA LEU A 429 28.33 -5.79 14.63
C LEU A 429 29.00 -6.74 15.64
N GLU A 430 28.60 -8.01 15.66
CA GLU A 430 29.19 -9.03 16.55
C GLU A 430 30.65 -9.30 16.21
N HIS A 431 31.00 -9.38 14.92
CA HIS A 431 32.40 -9.56 14.48
C HIS A 431 33.29 -8.37 14.90
N LYS A 432 32.80 -7.14 14.80
CA LYS A 432 33.57 -5.97 15.23
C LYS A 432 33.87 -5.96 16.74
N ILE A 433 32.94 -6.45 17.58
CA ILE A 433 33.12 -6.54 19.04
C ILE A 433 34.15 -7.61 19.38
N MET A 434 34.22 -8.72 18.62
CA MET A 434 35.19 -9.79 18.89
C MET A 434 36.62 -9.44 18.46
N VAL A 435 36.81 -8.45 17.59
CA VAL A 435 38.12 -8.02 17.05
C VAL A 435 38.63 -6.75 17.76
N SER A 436 37.78 -6.04 18.51
CA SER A 436 38.18 -4.90 19.34
C SER A 436 38.52 -5.32 20.76
#